data_11f318fd949c9dec3a45ff32956530ec
#
_entry.id   11f318fd949c9dec3a45ff32956530ec
#
_cell.length_a   1.000
_cell.length_b   1.000
_cell.length_c   1.000
_cell.angle_alpha   90.00
_cell.angle_beta   90.00
_cell.angle_gamma   90.00
#
_symmetry.space_group_name_H-M   'P 1'
#
loop_
_entity.id
_entity.type
_entity.pdbx_description
1 polymer ?
#
loop_
_entity_poly.entity_id
_entity_poly.type
_entity_poly.pdbx_seq_one_letter_code
_entity_poly.pdbx_strand_id
1 'polypeptide(L)'
;ARMYASAGALSIKTSRPVFTDRSYHLKAQVKAGSFGLVNPYLRYEQKLGKKWYTSWHGDYLRADGNYPFTLVNGNLIEKKKRYNSDIESWRTELNFTGDLGKFGTLSMKGYYFDSHRGLPGSVIFYNDYSGERLWDRNAFAQIHYENHITEKFTFQAQAKYNYSWMRHLDVDNKYESGRQDDRYTQKEYYLSISGLYSLADHLSLAVAEDYFINSLDNTIPECPFPKRYTSLTALAIQYKDPRLTATTSLLGTYITENVERGDRPSDRKRLSPAVSLSWRVLSDHNFRLRASYKDIFRVPTFNDLYYLRIGNTDLKPERATQYNVGMTWSGLLPFINYLNVSVDGYYNRVSDKIVAIPTMFIWKMMNMGEVSIGGIDVNLSTEVPLWKNISLTGQMSYSWQHAIDITDETEKNYRDQIPYTPKHSGNFSAALQMPWINISYLLTVVGDRYASPQNIERNLIDRYAEQTVSLNRTFTFGSCSLRLQFDIINIGNINYDVVKYYPMPGRSFRGGLVFIY
;
A
#
# COMPACT_ATOMS: atom_id res chain seq x y z
N ALA A 1 9.16 -9.73 -9.73
CA ALA A 1 9.01 -9.57 -8.28
C ALA A 1 8.87 -10.95 -7.64
N ARG A 2 9.70 -11.24 -6.66
CA ARG A 2 9.69 -12.48 -5.87
C ARG A 2 8.61 -12.41 -4.81
N MET A 3 7.37 -12.16 -5.19
CA MET A 3 6.30 -11.94 -4.23
C MET A 3 5.21 -12.99 -4.39
N TYR A 4 4.79 -13.50 -3.28
CA TYR A 4 3.65 -14.39 -3.11
C TYR A 4 2.39 -13.61 -2.65
N ALA A 5 2.17 -12.44 -3.23
CA ALA A 5 0.98 -11.62 -2.95
C ALA A 5 -0.04 -11.77 -4.07
N SER A 6 -1.27 -12.06 -3.72
CA SER A 6 -2.37 -12.28 -4.67
C SER A 6 -2.94 -10.97 -5.24
N ALA A 7 -2.68 -9.84 -4.61
CA ALA A 7 -3.29 -8.56 -4.98
C ALA A 7 -2.37 -7.60 -5.74
N GLY A 8 -1.07 -7.81 -5.75
CA GLY A 8 -0.11 -6.94 -6.42
C GLY A 8 1.16 -6.70 -5.62
N ALA A 9 2.10 -5.96 -6.19
CA ALA A 9 3.38 -5.64 -5.59
C ALA A 9 3.69 -4.15 -5.70
N LEU A 10 4.06 -3.53 -4.59
CA LEU A 10 4.54 -2.16 -4.54
C LEU A 10 6.06 -2.15 -4.33
N SER A 11 6.81 -1.56 -5.26
CA SER A 11 8.25 -1.36 -5.14
C SER A 11 8.54 0.09 -4.77
N ILE A 12 9.09 0.32 -3.57
CA ILE A 12 9.48 1.65 -3.11
C ILE A 12 11.00 1.72 -3.09
N LYS A 13 11.56 2.68 -3.82
CA LYS A 13 13.01 2.97 -3.81
C LYS A 13 13.26 4.33 -3.19
N THR A 14 14.24 4.42 -2.29
CA THR A 14 14.71 5.71 -1.77
C THR A 14 15.39 6.49 -2.92
N SER A 15 14.95 7.73 -3.12
CA SER A 15 15.57 8.61 -4.10
C SER A 15 16.99 8.98 -3.64
N ARG A 16 17.94 8.99 -4.56
CA ARG A 16 19.29 9.51 -4.30
C ARG A 16 19.25 11.03 -4.40
N PRO A 17 19.76 11.79 -3.40
CA PRO A 17 19.87 13.23 -3.52
C PRO A 17 20.86 13.59 -4.64
N VAL A 18 20.51 14.63 -5.41
CA VAL A 18 21.40 15.18 -6.43
C VAL A 18 21.95 16.51 -5.89
N PHE A 19 23.26 16.61 -5.73
CA PHE A 19 23.94 17.81 -5.26
C PHE A 19 24.65 18.47 -6.45
N THR A 20 24.20 19.67 -6.83
CA THR A 20 24.83 20.48 -7.89
C THR A 20 25.81 21.50 -7.30
N ASP A 21 25.28 22.56 -6.71
CA ASP A 21 26.07 23.71 -6.24
C ASP A 21 26.32 23.67 -4.73
N ARG A 22 25.71 22.77 -4.00
CA ARG A 22 25.77 22.69 -2.55
C ARG A 22 26.03 21.28 -2.06
N SER A 23 26.57 21.20 -0.85
CA SER A 23 26.84 19.93 -0.17
C SER A 23 25.68 19.45 0.71
N TYR A 24 24.61 20.24 0.86
CA TYR A 24 23.45 19.87 1.67
C TYR A 24 22.14 20.48 1.15
N HIS A 25 21.04 19.84 1.48
CA HIS A 25 19.67 20.30 1.26
C HIS A 25 18.87 20.21 2.56
N LEU A 26 18.01 21.20 2.78
CA LEU A 26 17.10 21.23 3.92
C LEU A 26 15.68 21.45 3.43
N LYS A 27 14.74 20.62 3.91
CA LYS A 27 13.31 20.82 3.71
C LYS A 27 12.60 20.76 5.05
N ALA A 28 12.00 21.88 5.45
CA ALA A 28 11.14 21.96 6.62
C ALA A 28 9.69 22.17 6.19
N GLN A 29 8.75 21.50 6.83
CA GLN A 29 7.34 21.62 6.54
C GLN A 29 6.54 21.61 7.83
N VAL A 30 5.49 22.43 7.90
CA VAL A 30 4.45 22.34 8.93
C VAL A 30 3.10 22.32 8.26
N LYS A 31 2.26 21.36 8.63
CA LYS A 31 0.84 21.31 8.26
C LYS A 31 -0.01 21.44 9.52
N ALA A 32 -1.08 22.22 9.43
CA ALA A 32 -2.09 22.32 10.47
C ALA A 32 -3.49 22.29 9.82
N GLY A 33 -4.51 21.86 10.54
CA GLY A 33 -5.84 21.76 9.95
C GLY A 33 -6.94 21.42 10.92
N SER A 34 -8.09 21.11 10.36
CA SER A 34 -9.28 20.71 11.10
C SER A 34 -8.98 19.54 12.05
N PHE A 35 -9.76 19.43 13.12
CA PHE A 35 -9.71 18.34 14.10
C PHE A 35 -8.38 18.26 14.86
N GLY A 36 -7.77 19.42 15.14
CA GLY A 36 -6.52 19.51 15.90
C GLY A 36 -5.29 18.98 15.17
N LEU A 37 -5.31 18.87 13.83
CA LEU A 37 -4.18 18.38 13.05
C LEU A 37 -2.99 19.31 13.14
N VAL A 38 -1.84 18.78 13.57
CA VAL A 38 -0.51 19.39 13.49
C VAL A 38 0.50 18.35 13.02
N ASN A 39 1.28 18.67 11.97
CA ASN A 39 2.24 17.74 11.40
C ASN A 39 3.52 18.50 10.92
N PRO A 40 4.49 18.74 11.80
CA PRO A 40 5.81 19.18 11.42
C PRO A 40 6.62 18.04 10.80
N TYR A 41 7.41 18.37 9.79
CA TYR A 41 8.32 17.48 9.08
C TYR A 41 9.63 18.20 8.79
N LEU A 42 10.75 17.48 8.94
CA LEU A 42 12.08 17.95 8.61
C LEU A 42 12.82 16.89 7.82
N ARG A 43 13.46 17.29 6.72
CA ARG A 43 14.39 16.46 5.93
C ARG A 43 15.69 17.21 5.76
N TYR A 44 16.79 16.54 6.06
CA TYR A 44 18.13 17.00 5.86
C TYR A 44 18.90 15.99 5.02
N GLU A 45 19.60 16.48 4.00
CA GLU A 45 20.44 15.67 3.12
C GLU A 45 21.81 16.30 3.06
N GLN A 46 22.86 15.48 3.11
CA GLN A 46 24.23 15.96 3.07
C GLN A 46 25.12 15.05 2.23
N LYS A 47 25.96 15.67 1.41
CA LYS A 47 27.06 15.03 0.72
C LYS A 47 28.26 14.91 1.67
N LEU A 48 28.73 13.69 1.89
CA LEU A 48 29.86 13.37 2.76
C LEU A 48 31.10 13.06 1.90
N GLY A 49 31.82 14.10 1.49
CA GLY A 49 32.95 13.97 0.56
C GLY A 49 32.48 13.70 -0.88
N LYS A 50 33.27 12.95 -1.67
CA LYS A 50 33.04 12.75 -3.11
C LYS A 50 32.10 11.59 -3.42
N LYS A 51 32.02 10.59 -2.55
CA LYS A 51 31.40 9.28 -2.84
C LYS A 51 30.27 8.89 -1.89
N TRP A 52 30.08 9.62 -0.79
CA TRP A 52 29.12 9.28 0.24
C TRP A 52 28.09 10.39 0.42
N TYR A 53 26.90 10.01 0.77
CA TYR A 53 25.85 10.93 1.18
C TYR A 53 24.93 10.30 2.23
N THR A 54 24.31 11.16 3.00
CA THR A 54 23.33 10.79 4.01
C THR A 54 22.07 11.61 3.83
N SER A 55 20.93 11.02 4.18
CA SER A 55 19.68 11.75 4.33
C SER A 55 18.99 11.32 5.60
N TRP A 56 18.52 12.27 6.35
CA TRP A 56 17.70 12.06 7.52
C TRP A 56 16.36 12.79 7.34
N HIS A 57 15.27 12.15 7.75
CA HIS A 57 14.02 12.85 7.92
C HIS A 57 13.29 12.39 9.18
N GLY A 58 12.51 13.30 9.73
CA GLY A 58 11.61 13.04 10.83
C GLY A 58 10.29 13.76 10.63
N ASP A 59 9.20 13.15 11.06
CA ASP A 59 7.92 13.81 11.16
C ASP A 59 7.19 13.42 12.46
N TYR A 60 6.39 14.37 12.93
CA TYR A 60 5.48 14.21 14.02
C TYR A 60 4.07 14.49 13.52
N LEU A 61 3.12 13.70 13.93
CA LEU A 61 1.71 13.89 13.63
C LEU A 61 0.91 13.85 14.92
N ARG A 62 0.07 14.88 15.13
CA ARG A 62 -0.96 14.87 16.15
C ARG A 62 -2.28 15.33 15.55
N ALA A 63 -3.36 14.67 15.89
CA ALA A 63 -4.71 15.13 15.60
C ALA A 63 -5.66 14.65 16.71
N ASP A 64 -6.62 15.49 17.08
CA ASP A 64 -7.66 15.11 18.06
C ASP A 64 -8.73 14.21 17.41
N GLY A 65 -8.91 14.30 16.09
CA GLY A 65 -9.78 13.43 15.30
C GLY A 65 -11.28 13.54 15.61
N ASN A 66 -11.70 14.47 16.47
CA ASN A 66 -13.05 14.65 17.00
C ASN A 66 -14.02 15.31 15.98
N TYR A 67 -14.11 14.77 14.78
CA TYR A 67 -14.93 15.33 13.71
C TYR A 67 -16.43 15.11 13.92
N PRO A 68 -17.28 16.03 13.41
CA PRO A 68 -18.73 15.85 13.40
C PRO A 68 -19.13 14.84 12.32
N PHE A 69 -20.15 14.04 12.60
CA PHE A 69 -20.78 13.14 11.64
C PHE A 69 -22.30 13.13 11.86
N THR A 70 -23.03 12.62 10.87
CA THR A 70 -24.46 12.41 10.97
C THR A 70 -24.74 10.94 11.24
N LEU A 71 -25.31 10.64 12.41
CA LEU A 71 -25.84 9.32 12.73
C LEU A 71 -27.21 9.16 12.10
N VAL A 72 -27.38 8.11 11.31
CA VAL A 72 -28.67 7.70 10.75
C VAL A 72 -29.03 6.33 11.33
N ASN A 73 -30.09 6.26 12.11
CA ASN A 73 -30.59 5.02 12.70
C ASN A 73 -32.11 4.93 12.49
N GLY A 74 -32.54 4.32 11.39
CA GLY A 74 -33.91 4.36 10.92
C GLY A 74 -34.38 5.79 10.68
N ASN A 75 -35.42 6.23 11.41
CA ASN A 75 -35.94 7.59 11.32
C ASN A 75 -35.20 8.61 12.20
N LEU A 76 -34.26 8.16 13.02
CA LEU A 76 -33.48 9.05 13.89
C LEU A 76 -32.28 9.58 13.10
N ILE A 77 -32.18 10.90 12.95
CA ILE A 77 -31.07 11.60 12.33
C ILE A 77 -30.50 12.58 13.34
N GLU A 78 -29.30 12.32 13.81
CA GLU A 78 -28.61 13.14 14.81
C GLU A 78 -27.22 13.57 14.36
N LYS A 79 -26.84 14.80 14.69
CA LYS A 79 -25.45 15.28 14.55
C LYS A 79 -24.68 14.94 15.82
N LYS A 80 -23.62 14.15 15.68
CA LYS A 80 -22.75 13.73 16.77
C LYS A 80 -21.29 14.07 16.45
N LYS A 81 -20.43 13.96 17.46
CA LYS A 81 -18.97 14.04 17.31
C LYS A 81 -18.35 12.67 17.51
N ARG A 82 -17.33 12.38 16.72
CA ARG A 82 -16.51 11.19 16.91
C ARG A 82 -15.63 11.36 18.15
N TYR A 83 -15.63 10.38 19.02
CA TYR A 83 -14.80 10.33 20.22
C TYR A 83 -13.74 9.24 20.06
N ASN A 84 -12.67 9.31 20.87
CA ASN A 84 -11.59 8.33 20.89
C ASN A 84 -11.00 8.05 19.49
N SER A 85 -10.81 9.11 18.70
CA SER A 85 -10.27 9.08 17.34
C SER A 85 -8.98 9.89 17.20
N ASP A 86 -8.39 10.24 18.34
CA ASP A 86 -7.11 10.94 18.42
C ASP A 86 -5.96 10.04 17.94
N ILE A 87 -4.95 10.68 17.40
CA ILE A 87 -3.70 10.03 17.00
C ILE A 87 -2.51 10.91 17.36
N GLU A 88 -1.45 10.28 17.83
CA GLU A 88 -0.12 10.86 17.94
C GLU A 88 0.90 9.88 17.41
N SER A 89 1.81 10.34 16.55
CA SER A 89 2.84 9.48 15.99
C SER A 89 4.14 10.21 15.71
N TRP A 90 5.24 9.47 15.81
CA TRP A 90 6.59 9.87 15.46
C TRP A 90 7.16 8.93 14.41
N ARG A 91 7.84 9.48 13.42
CA ARG A 91 8.54 8.71 12.42
C ARG A 91 9.90 9.34 12.13
N THR A 92 10.92 8.51 12.06
CA THR A 92 12.24 8.95 11.61
C THR A 92 12.89 7.92 10.71
N GLU A 93 13.64 8.38 9.74
CA GLU A 93 14.38 7.53 8.80
C GLU A 93 15.75 8.16 8.55
N LEU A 94 16.79 7.33 8.62
CA LEU A 94 18.16 7.66 8.29
C LEU A 94 18.63 6.77 7.14
N ASN A 95 19.12 7.39 6.08
CA ASN A 95 19.72 6.71 4.94
C ASN A 95 21.16 7.11 4.80
N PHE A 96 21.99 6.16 4.45
CA PHE A 96 23.41 6.34 4.18
C PHE A 96 23.76 5.55 2.93
N THR A 97 24.35 6.21 1.94
CA THR A 97 24.72 5.56 0.68
C THR A 97 26.11 5.97 0.27
N GLY A 98 26.92 4.98 -0.12
CA GLY A 98 28.27 5.14 -0.57
C GLY A 98 28.53 4.49 -1.92
N ASP A 99 29.24 5.18 -2.78
CA ASP A 99 29.83 4.65 -4.00
C ASP A 99 31.22 4.12 -3.67
N LEU A 100 31.39 2.80 -3.73
CA LEU A 100 32.66 2.10 -3.49
C LEU A 100 33.53 2.01 -4.76
N GLY A 101 33.15 2.70 -5.84
CA GLY A 101 33.82 2.67 -7.13
C GLY A 101 33.67 1.29 -7.78
N LYS A 102 34.78 0.63 -8.12
CA LYS A 102 34.77 -0.70 -8.74
C LYS A 102 34.11 -1.79 -7.86
N PHE A 103 33.94 -1.53 -6.58
CA PHE A 103 33.29 -2.45 -5.65
C PHE A 103 31.77 -2.17 -5.50
N GLY A 104 31.19 -1.32 -6.35
CA GLY A 104 29.75 -1.11 -6.40
C GLY A 104 29.22 -0.06 -5.44
N THR A 105 27.98 -0.22 -5.01
CA THR A 105 27.25 0.71 -4.15
C THR A 105 26.76 0.01 -2.89
N LEU A 106 26.96 0.65 -1.75
CA LEU A 106 26.44 0.21 -0.46
C LEU A 106 25.41 1.22 0.05
N SER A 107 24.22 0.75 0.41
CA SER A 107 23.15 1.55 0.99
C SER A 107 22.73 0.98 2.33
N MET A 108 22.58 1.83 3.34
CA MET A 108 22.08 1.47 4.66
C MET A 108 20.88 2.33 4.99
N LYS A 109 19.89 1.75 5.67
CA LYS A 109 18.69 2.44 6.12
C LYS A 109 18.33 2.02 7.51
N GLY A 110 18.06 3.01 8.37
CA GLY A 110 17.44 2.84 9.67
C GLY A 110 16.09 3.54 9.69
N TYR A 111 15.09 2.93 10.30
CA TYR A 111 13.74 3.45 10.40
C TYR A 111 13.16 3.19 11.78
N TYR A 112 12.44 4.17 12.30
CA TYR A 112 11.68 4.04 13.54
C TYR A 112 10.33 4.75 13.42
N PHE A 113 9.29 4.10 13.91
CA PHE A 113 7.93 4.61 14.01
C PHE A 113 7.33 4.24 15.35
N ASP A 114 6.70 5.21 16.01
CA ASP A 114 5.91 5.02 17.23
C ASP A 114 4.58 5.75 17.05
N SER A 115 3.49 5.10 17.41
CA SER A 115 2.15 5.70 17.33
C SER A 115 1.28 5.22 18.45
N HIS A 116 0.47 6.12 18.98
CA HIS A 116 -0.68 5.74 19.79
C HIS A 116 -1.93 6.43 19.28
N ARG A 117 -3.05 5.73 19.33
CA ARG A 117 -4.33 6.24 18.84
C ARG A 117 -5.51 5.60 19.52
N GLY A 118 -6.61 6.35 19.58
CA GLY A 118 -7.90 5.82 19.90
C GLY A 118 -8.48 4.98 18.76
N LEU A 119 -9.28 3.99 19.09
CA LEU A 119 -10.07 3.20 18.15
C LEU A 119 -11.53 3.48 18.45
N PRO A 120 -12.17 4.38 17.67
CA PRO A 120 -13.49 4.86 18.01
C PRO A 120 -14.63 3.83 17.86
N GLY A 121 -14.34 2.64 17.32
CA GLY A 121 -15.31 1.58 17.11
C GLY A 121 -16.35 1.88 16.03
N SER A 122 -17.28 0.96 15.81
CA SER A 122 -18.42 1.16 14.93
C SER A 122 -19.53 1.96 15.64
N VAL A 123 -20.25 2.78 14.88
CA VAL A 123 -21.44 3.49 15.36
C VAL A 123 -22.67 2.63 15.06
N ILE A 124 -23.06 1.77 16.01
CA ILE A 124 -24.19 0.85 15.86
C ILE A 124 -25.23 1.13 16.96
N PHE A 125 -26.50 1.29 16.59
CA PHE A 125 -27.61 1.56 17.49
C PHE A 125 -27.37 2.81 18.36
N TYR A 126 -27.27 2.66 19.68
CA TYR A 126 -26.98 3.71 20.63
C TYR A 126 -25.52 3.70 21.11
N ASN A 127 -24.68 2.82 20.58
CA ASN A 127 -23.27 2.74 20.93
C ASN A 127 -22.44 3.52 19.92
N ASP A 128 -22.04 4.71 20.30
CA ASP A 128 -21.18 5.63 19.52
C ASP A 128 -19.83 5.90 20.21
N TYR A 129 -19.53 5.15 21.26
CA TYR A 129 -18.30 5.25 22.04
C TYR A 129 -17.62 3.90 22.17
N SER A 130 -16.31 3.89 21.98
CA SER A 130 -15.41 2.77 22.29
C SER A 130 -14.23 3.28 23.10
N GLY A 131 -13.85 2.56 24.14
CA GLY A 131 -12.67 2.85 24.97
C GLY A 131 -11.37 2.21 24.45
N GLU A 132 -11.41 1.61 23.27
CA GLU A 132 -10.27 0.88 22.71
C GLU A 132 -9.13 1.81 22.32
N ARG A 133 -7.89 1.39 22.62
CA ARG A 133 -6.67 2.12 22.28
C ARG A 133 -5.63 1.19 21.65
N LEU A 134 -4.86 1.74 20.72
CA LEU A 134 -3.81 1.01 20.01
C LEU A 134 -2.49 1.77 20.05
N TRP A 135 -1.42 1.05 20.36
CA TRP A 135 -0.03 1.50 20.27
C TRP A 135 0.72 0.62 19.26
N ASP A 136 1.45 1.24 18.36
CA ASP A 136 2.29 0.56 17.38
C ASP A 136 3.72 1.10 17.45
N ARG A 137 4.71 0.19 17.46
CA ARG A 137 6.12 0.52 17.26
C ARG A 137 6.69 -0.36 16.17
N ASN A 138 7.33 0.28 15.22
CA ASN A 138 8.01 -0.42 14.14
C ASN A 138 9.42 0.14 13.98
N ALA A 139 10.41 -0.74 13.96
CA ALA A 139 11.80 -0.37 13.71
C ALA A 139 12.43 -1.34 12.73
N PHE A 140 13.24 -0.85 11.81
CA PHE A 140 14.07 -1.74 11.01
C PHE A 140 15.42 -1.13 10.69
N ALA A 141 16.39 -2.02 10.48
CA ALA A 141 17.67 -1.73 9.88
C ALA A 141 17.85 -2.57 8.63
N GLN A 142 18.36 -1.97 7.56
CA GLN A 142 18.55 -2.62 6.26
C GLN A 142 19.90 -2.23 5.67
N ILE A 143 20.56 -3.20 5.07
CA ILE A 143 21.76 -3.02 4.26
C ILE A 143 21.47 -3.58 2.88
N HIS A 144 21.83 -2.83 1.84
CA HIS A 144 21.73 -3.24 0.45
C HIS A 144 23.06 -2.98 -0.25
N TYR A 145 23.57 -3.98 -0.92
CA TYR A 145 24.79 -3.94 -1.71
C TYR A 145 24.47 -4.31 -3.15
N GLU A 146 24.99 -3.54 -4.11
CA GLU A 146 24.88 -3.81 -5.54
C GLU A 146 26.23 -3.58 -6.22
N ASN A 147 26.65 -4.53 -7.05
CA ASN A 147 27.88 -4.43 -7.82
C ASN A 147 27.71 -5.01 -9.23
N HIS A 148 28.17 -4.28 -10.22
CA HIS A 148 28.40 -4.75 -11.58
C HIS A 148 29.82 -5.35 -11.63
N ILE A 149 29.94 -6.64 -11.25
CA ILE A 149 31.23 -7.32 -11.14
C ILE A 149 31.93 -7.40 -12.49
N THR A 150 31.14 -7.62 -13.57
CA THR A 150 31.57 -7.53 -14.97
C THR A 150 30.49 -6.80 -15.77
N GLU A 151 30.76 -6.48 -17.03
CA GLU A 151 29.75 -5.93 -17.95
C GLU A 151 28.52 -6.84 -18.11
N LYS A 152 28.71 -8.15 -17.90
CA LYS A 152 27.64 -9.16 -18.04
C LYS A 152 27.03 -9.63 -16.72
N PHE A 153 27.65 -9.34 -15.58
CA PHE A 153 27.21 -9.89 -14.30
C PHE A 153 26.99 -8.82 -13.24
N THR A 154 25.75 -8.69 -12.80
CA THR A 154 25.33 -7.84 -11.67
C THR A 154 24.97 -8.71 -10.48
N PHE A 155 25.54 -8.40 -9.33
CA PHE A 155 25.27 -9.04 -8.06
C PHE A 155 24.58 -8.07 -7.11
N GLN A 156 23.58 -8.55 -6.38
CA GLN A 156 22.90 -7.80 -5.30
C GLN A 156 22.77 -8.68 -4.07
N ALA A 157 22.99 -8.06 -2.91
CA ALA A 157 22.73 -8.67 -1.61
C ALA A 157 22.00 -7.70 -0.70
N GLN A 158 21.08 -8.19 0.10
CA GLN A 158 20.32 -7.39 1.05
C GLN A 158 20.11 -8.16 2.34
N ALA A 159 20.31 -7.46 3.47
CA ALA A 159 19.94 -7.95 4.78
C ALA A 159 19.04 -6.94 5.48
N LYS A 160 18.02 -7.41 6.18
CA LYS A 160 17.10 -6.56 6.97
C LYS A 160 16.74 -7.24 8.27
N TYR A 161 16.75 -6.47 9.34
CA TYR A 161 16.09 -6.83 10.59
C TYR A 161 14.90 -5.93 10.79
N ASN A 162 13.73 -6.49 11.08
CA ASN A 162 12.49 -5.77 11.33
C ASN A 162 11.92 -6.18 12.69
N TYR A 163 11.54 -5.17 13.48
CA TYR A 163 10.89 -5.30 14.76
C TYR A 163 9.55 -4.59 14.72
N SER A 164 8.49 -5.26 15.12
CA SER A 164 7.14 -4.71 15.25
C SER A 164 6.57 -5.06 16.61
N TRP A 165 6.10 -4.07 17.34
CA TRP A 165 5.40 -4.24 18.60
C TRP A 165 4.07 -3.52 18.54
N MET A 166 3.04 -4.18 19.05
CA MET A 166 1.68 -3.64 19.12
C MET A 166 1.07 -3.92 20.48
N ARG A 167 0.36 -2.95 21.02
CA ARG A 167 -0.48 -3.12 22.23
C ARG A 167 -1.88 -2.67 21.90
N HIS A 168 -2.85 -3.55 22.14
CA HIS A 168 -4.28 -3.26 22.07
C HIS A 168 -4.85 -3.30 23.47
N LEU A 169 -5.49 -2.20 23.89
CA LEU A 169 -6.18 -2.09 25.18
C LEU A 169 -7.66 -1.83 24.92
N ASP A 170 -8.53 -2.68 25.45
CA ASP A 170 -9.96 -2.49 25.46
C ASP A 170 -10.46 -2.42 26.91
N VAL A 171 -11.01 -1.28 27.31
CA VAL A 171 -11.56 -1.06 28.65
C VAL A 171 -13.08 -1.18 28.55
N ASP A 172 -13.62 -2.29 29.02
CA ASP A 172 -15.04 -2.59 28.91
C ASP A 172 -15.47 -3.53 30.06
N ASN A 173 -16.64 -3.30 30.61
CA ASN A 173 -17.23 -4.10 31.70
C ASN A 173 -17.59 -5.54 31.27
N LYS A 174 -17.54 -5.85 29.95
CA LYS A 174 -17.69 -7.22 29.44
C LYS A 174 -16.55 -8.18 29.85
N TYR A 175 -15.43 -7.63 30.33
CA TYR A 175 -14.29 -8.40 30.83
C TYR A 175 -14.34 -8.52 32.34
N GLU A 176 -14.06 -9.71 32.91
CA GLU A 176 -13.97 -9.92 34.35
C GLU A 176 -12.99 -8.97 35.05
N SER A 177 -11.86 -8.66 34.40
CA SER A 177 -10.85 -7.71 34.87
C SER A 177 -11.19 -6.25 34.56
N GLY A 178 -12.35 -5.94 33.96
CA GLY A 178 -12.73 -4.62 33.49
C GLY A 178 -11.94 -4.14 32.27
N ARG A 179 -10.99 -4.92 31.77
CA ARG A 179 -10.16 -4.56 30.61
C ARG A 179 -9.51 -5.79 29.96
N GLN A 180 -9.12 -5.63 28.72
CA GLN A 180 -8.25 -6.54 27.98
C GLN A 180 -7.02 -5.78 27.50
N ASP A 181 -5.81 -6.27 27.76
CA ASP A 181 -4.51 -5.65 27.42
C ASP A 181 -3.65 -6.68 26.68
N ASP A 182 -3.71 -6.65 25.34
CA ASP A 182 -3.01 -7.59 24.48
C ASP A 182 -1.76 -6.95 23.88
N ARG A 183 -0.66 -7.66 23.90
CA ARG A 183 0.63 -7.22 23.36
C ARG A 183 1.17 -8.26 22.40
N TYR A 184 1.71 -7.77 21.28
CA TYR A 184 2.27 -8.58 20.23
C TYR A 184 3.65 -8.06 19.87
N THR A 185 4.61 -8.95 19.76
CA THR A 185 5.95 -8.65 19.30
C THR A 185 6.29 -9.56 18.13
N GLN A 186 6.56 -8.98 16.96
CA GLN A 186 7.04 -9.72 15.80
C GLN A 186 8.47 -9.29 15.47
N LYS A 187 9.30 -10.28 15.15
CA LYS A 187 10.67 -10.07 14.67
C LYS A 187 10.83 -10.78 13.34
N GLU A 188 11.49 -10.12 12.39
CA GLU A 188 11.81 -10.69 11.09
C GLU A 188 13.28 -10.46 10.77
N TYR A 189 13.97 -11.52 10.42
CA TYR A 189 15.28 -11.48 9.78
C TYR A 189 15.10 -11.84 8.33
N TYR A 190 15.58 -10.99 7.43
CA TYR A 190 15.50 -11.19 6.00
C TYR A 190 16.88 -11.11 5.38
N LEU A 191 17.20 -12.09 4.56
CA LEU A 191 18.39 -12.13 3.73
C LEU A 191 17.97 -12.38 2.28
N SER A 192 18.54 -11.63 1.34
CA SER A 192 18.32 -11.79 -0.10
C SER A 192 19.65 -11.73 -0.84
N ILE A 193 19.84 -12.66 -1.75
CA ILE A 193 20.96 -12.69 -2.67
C ILE A 193 20.41 -12.85 -4.08
N SER A 194 20.92 -12.09 -5.05
CA SER A 194 20.53 -12.26 -6.45
C SER A 194 21.67 -11.96 -7.41
N GLY A 195 21.71 -12.71 -8.50
CA GLY A 195 22.58 -12.52 -9.63
C GLY A 195 21.79 -12.35 -10.92
N LEU A 196 22.21 -11.39 -11.75
CA LEU A 196 21.73 -11.19 -13.11
C LEU A 196 22.91 -11.37 -14.06
N TYR A 197 22.78 -12.31 -14.98
CA TYR A 197 23.81 -12.60 -15.98
C TYR A 197 23.27 -12.39 -17.39
N SER A 198 23.93 -11.55 -18.18
CA SER A 198 23.63 -11.33 -19.61
C SER A 198 24.29 -12.44 -20.44
N LEU A 199 23.49 -13.42 -20.86
CA LEU A 199 23.91 -14.55 -21.68
C LEU A 199 24.29 -14.10 -23.10
N ALA A 200 23.50 -13.16 -23.64
CA ALA A 200 23.69 -12.53 -24.95
C ALA A 200 23.09 -11.10 -24.89
N ASP A 201 23.25 -10.31 -25.97
CA ASP A 201 22.79 -8.90 -26.02
C ASP A 201 21.30 -8.72 -25.67
N HIS A 202 20.49 -9.72 -25.98
CA HIS A 202 19.05 -9.68 -25.75
C HIS A 202 18.54 -10.71 -24.72
N LEU A 203 19.44 -11.53 -24.16
CA LEU A 203 19.05 -12.63 -23.29
C LEU A 203 19.75 -12.54 -21.94
N SER A 204 18.96 -12.51 -20.87
CA SER A 204 19.46 -12.43 -19.50
C SER A 204 18.85 -13.53 -18.62
N LEU A 205 19.65 -14.05 -17.72
CA LEU A 205 19.28 -15.01 -16.69
C LEU A 205 19.39 -14.35 -15.32
N ALA A 206 18.35 -14.46 -14.50
CA ALA A 206 18.36 -14.02 -13.12
C ALA A 206 18.10 -15.19 -12.17
N VAL A 207 18.90 -15.29 -11.14
CA VAL A 207 18.73 -16.24 -10.03
C VAL A 207 18.67 -15.45 -8.74
N ALA A 208 17.76 -15.82 -7.85
CA ALA A 208 17.64 -15.16 -6.58
C ALA A 208 17.16 -16.11 -5.49
N GLU A 209 17.65 -15.89 -4.28
CA GLU A 209 17.22 -16.56 -3.07
C GLU A 209 16.86 -15.52 -2.01
N ASP A 210 15.67 -15.66 -1.43
CA ASP A 210 15.21 -14.88 -0.28
C ASP A 210 14.96 -15.82 0.90
N TYR A 211 15.52 -15.51 2.05
CA TYR A 211 15.34 -16.27 3.27
C TYR A 211 14.78 -15.40 4.37
N PHE A 212 13.70 -15.86 5.02
CA PHE A 212 13.04 -15.15 6.11
C PHE A 212 13.00 -16.03 7.36
N ILE A 213 13.18 -15.40 8.51
CA ILE A 213 12.86 -15.97 9.81
C ILE A 213 11.90 -15.00 10.49
N ASN A 214 10.66 -15.41 10.67
CA ASN A 214 9.64 -14.64 11.38
C ASN A 214 9.32 -15.30 12.71
N SER A 215 9.15 -14.51 13.76
CA SER A 215 8.67 -15.00 15.07
C SER A 215 7.60 -14.08 15.62
N LEU A 216 6.65 -14.66 16.34
CA LEU A 216 5.61 -13.93 17.08
C LEU A 216 5.69 -14.33 18.55
N ASP A 217 5.71 -13.32 19.42
CA ASP A 217 5.51 -13.40 20.86
C ASP A 217 4.30 -12.54 21.23
N ASN A 218 3.46 -12.98 22.16
CA ASN A 218 2.29 -12.23 22.60
C ASN A 218 1.82 -12.63 24.01
N THR A 219 0.88 -11.88 24.55
CA THR A 219 0.31 -12.09 25.90
C THR A 219 -0.97 -12.92 25.88
N ILE A 220 -1.38 -13.46 24.73
CA ILE A 220 -2.60 -14.26 24.62
C ILE A 220 -2.38 -15.60 25.31
N PRO A 221 -3.30 -16.05 26.19
CA PRO A 221 -3.29 -17.40 26.69
C PRO A 221 -3.27 -18.40 25.53
N GLU A 222 -2.50 -19.48 25.66
CA GLU A 222 -2.41 -20.57 24.66
C GLU A 222 -1.77 -20.20 23.31
N CYS A 223 -1.11 -19.03 23.19
CA CYS A 223 -0.35 -18.72 21.98
C CYS A 223 0.71 -19.81 21.71
N PRO A 224 0.82 -20.30 20.47
CA PRO A 224 1.81 -21.32 20.11
C PRO A 224 3.24 -20.79 19.99
N PHE A 225 3.50 -19.47 20.06
CA PHE A 225 4.79 -18.82 19.86
C PHE A 225 5.50 -19.30 18.58
N PRO A 226 4.89 -19.06 17.41
CA PRO A 226 5.37 -19.63 16.17
C PRO A 226 6.67 -18.96 15.70
N LYS A 227 7.54 -19.80 15.12
CA LYS A 227 8.73 -19.38 14.40
C LYS A 227 8.70 -19.97 12.99
N ARG A 228 8.53 -19.13 11.99
CA ARG A 228 8.41 -19.50 10.58
C ARG A 228 9.71 -19.26 9.85
N TYR A 229 10.13 -20.25 9.08
CA TYR A 229 11.26 -20.19 8.17
C TYR A 229 10.70 -20.26 6.74
N THR A 230 11.07 -19.31 5.89
CA THR A 230 10.63 -19.25 4.51
C THR A 230 11.83 -19.11 3.59
N SER A 231 11.92 -19.96 2.59
CA SER A 231 12.88 -19.88 1.49
C SER A 231 12.11 -19.65 0.18
N LEU A 232 12.52 -18.65 -0.59
CA LEU A 232 11.99 -18.32 -1.89
C LEU A 232 13.11 -18.33 -2.93
N THR A 233 13.17 -19.40 -3.72
CA THR A 233 14.13 -19.54 -4.82
C THR A 233 13.49 -19.12 -6.13
N ALA A 234 14.02 -18.12 -6.80
CA ALA A 234 13.49 -17.61 -8.07
C ALA A 234 14.51 -17.80 -9.19
N LEU A 235 14.03 -18.34 -10.31
CA LEU A 235 14.75 -18.42 -11.58
C LEU A 235 13.96 -17.63 -12.62
N ALA A 236 14.61 -16.73 -13.38
CA ALA A 236 13.93 -15.98 -14.44
C ALA A 236 14.84 -15.85 -15.66
N ILE A 237 14.24 -16.01 -16.83
CA ILE A 237 14.87 -15.76 -18.13
C ILE A 237 14.11 -14.61 -18.78
N GLN A 238 14.85 -13.62 -19.27
CA GLN A 238 14.31 -12.48 -19.98
C GLN A 238 14.97 -12.34 -21.34
N TYR A 239 14.12 -12.31 -22.37
CA TYR A 239 14.48 -11.82 -23.70
C TYR A 239 14.02 -10.37 -23.82
N LYS A 240 14.90 -9.47 -24.28
CA LYS A 240 14.58 -8.04 -24.44
C LYS A 240 15.28 -7.47 -25.65
N ASP A 241 14.49 -7.05 -26.61
CA ASP A 241 14.91 -6.23 -27.74
C ASP A 241 14.08 -4.92 -27.83
N PRO A 242 14.31 -4.00 -28.80
CA PRO A 242 13.55 -2.75 -28.90
C PRO A 242 12.04 -2.94 -29.09
N ARG A 243 11.59 -4.07 -29.62
CA ARG A 243 10.17 -4.36 -29.90
C ARG A 243 9.54 -5.29 -28.89
N LEU A 244 10.27 -6.31 -28.44
CA LEU A 244 9.74 -7.39 -27.61
C LEU A 244 10.47 -7.48 -26.27
N THR A 245 9.74 -7.58 -25.19
CA THR A 245 10.23 -8.02 -23.89
C THR A 245 9.40 -9.21 -23.45
N ALA A 246 10.04 -10.36 -23.30
CA ALA A 246 9.44 -11.58 -22.80
C ALA A 246 10.18 -12.04 -21.54
N THR A 247 9.46 -12.35 -20.48
CA THR A 247 10.06 -12.84 -19.23
C THR A 247 9.29 -14.08 -18.79
N THR A 248 10.02 -15.15 -18.53
CA THR A 248 9.50 -16.37 -17.89
C THR A 248 10.20 -16.54 -16.56
N SER A 249 9.46 -16.87 -15.53
CA SER A 249 10.02 -17.10 -14.19
C SER A 249 9.33 -18.25 -13.48
N LEU A 250 10.11 -18.91 -12.62
CA LEU A 250 9.64 -19.96 -11.72
C LEU A 250 10.04 -19.60 -10.30
N LEU A 251 9.06 -19.55 -9.39
CA LEU A 251 9.27 -19.32 -7.98
C LEU A 251 9.04 -20.62 -7.20
N GLY A 252 10.09 -21.14 -6.57
CA GLY A 252 10.01 -22.19 -5.56
C GLY A 252 9.77 -21.57 -4.18
N THR A 253 8.74 -21.99 -3.49
CA THR A 253 8.42 -21.60 -2.12
C THR A 253 8.55 -22.81 -1.22
N TYR A 254 9.32 -22.68 -0.15
CA TYR A 254 9.40 -23.66 0.93
C TYR A 254 9.18 -22.96 2.27
N ILE A 255 8.22 -23.44 3.07
CA ILE A 255 7.87 -22.85 4.37
C ILE A 255 7.77 -23.96 5.40
N THR A 256 8.44 -23.75 6.53
CA THR A 256 8.37 -24.62 7.70
C THR A 256 8.15 -23.77 8.95
N GLU A 257 7.41 -24.28 9.92
CA GLU A 257 7.11 -23.58 11.17
C GLU A 257 7.46 -24.48 12.36
N ASN A 258 8.04 -23.89 13.38
CA ASN A 258 8.17 -24.48 14.70
C ASN A 258 7.27 -23.71 15.66
N VAL A 259 6.70 -24.43 16.64
CA VAL A 259 5.86 -23.85 17.69
C VAL A 259 6.37 -24.34 19.04
N GLU A 260 6.25 -23.51 20.07
CA GLU A 260 6.63 -23.90 21.45
C GLU A 260 5.50 -24.66 22.14
N ARG A 261 4.25 -24.47 21.69
CA ARG A 261 3.05 -25.10 22.25
C ARG A 261 2.14 -25.56 21.12
N GLY A 262 1.47 -26.71 21.32
CA GLY A 262 0.55 -27.29 20.35
C GLY A 262 1.24 -28.02 19.20
N ASP A 263 0.46 -28.35 18.18
CA ASP A 263 0.94 -29.11 17.03
C ASP A 263 1.60 -28.20 16.00
N ARG A 264 2.72 -28.65 15.48
CA ARG A 264 3.44 -27.97 14.42
C ARG A 264 2.64 -28.08 13.10
N PRO A 265 2.38 -26.97 12.38
CA PRO A 265 1.81 -27.04 11.03
C PRO A 265 2.71 -27.82 10.07
N SER A 266 2.11 -28.51 9.10
CA SER A 266 2.84 -29.24 8.07
C SER A 266 3.64 -28.28 7.18
N ASP A 267 4.78 -28.74 6.69
CA ASP A 267 5.61 -27.99 5.74
C ASP A 267 4.83 -27.71 4.44
N ARG A 268 5.06 -26.53 3.86
CA ARG A 268 4.40 -26.10 2.64
C ARG A 268 5.42 -25.91 1.53
N LYS A 269 5.16 -26.54 0.38
CA LYS A 269 6.00 -26.46 -0.82
C LYS A 269 5.14 -26.08 -2.02
N ARG A 270 5.62 -25.15 -2.83
CA ARG A 270 4.93 -24.74 -4.05
C ARG A 270 5.91 -24.30 -5.13
N LEU A 271 5.62 -24.64 -6.37
CA LEU A 271 6.22 -24.06 -7.58
C LEU A 271 5.18 -23.18 -8.25
N SER A 272 5.53 -21.91 -8.46
CA SER A 272 4.66 -20.89 -9.03
C SER A 272 5.28 -20.32 -10.30
N PRO A 273 4.82 -20.73 -11.48
CA PRO A 273 5.27 -20.18 -12.76
C PRO A 273 4.64 -18.81 -13.03
N ALA A 274 5.38 -17.97 -13.75
CA ALA A 274 4.86 -16.73 -14.32
C ALA A 274 5.49 -16.45 -15.68
N VAL A 275 4.68 -15.90 -16.59
CA VAL A 275 5.11 -15.47 -17.92
C VAL A 275 4.57 -14.06 -18.17
N SER A 276 5.39 -13.20 -18.73
CA SER A 276 4.96 -11.86 -19.16
C SER A 276 5.55 -11.53 -20.53
N LEU A 277 4.73 -10.88 -21.35
CA LEU A 277 5.06 -10.45 -22.70
C LEU A 277 4.70 -8.97 -22.84
N SER A 278 5.57 -8.18 -23.44
CA SER A 278 5.32 -6.79 -23.83
C SER A 278 5.87 -6.56 -25.23
N TRP A 279 4.97 -6.29 -26.16
CA TRP A 279 5.30 -6.14 -27.57
C TRP A 279 4.97 -4.73 -28.06
N ARG A 280 5.98 -4.01 -28.60
CA ARG A 280 5.79 -2.74 -29.32
C ARG A 280 5.35 -3.07 -30.74
N VAL A 281 4.05 -2.91 -31.01
CA VAL A 281 3.44 -3.26 -32.30
C VAL A 281 3.90 -2.34 -33.42
N LEU A 282 3.97 -1.04 -33.13
CA LEU A 282 4.31 0.02 -34.08
C LEU A 282 5.68 0.61 -33.73
N SER A 283 6.61 0.65 -34.72
CA SER A 283 7.95 1.22 -34.51
C SER A 283 7.92 2.72 -34.22
N ASP A 284 7.01 3.45 -34.89
CA ASP A 284 6.96 4.92 -34.89
C ASP A 284 6.05 5.47 -33.80
N HIS A 285 5.25 4.62 -33.16
CA HIS A 285 4.36 4.97 -32.08
C HIS A 285 4.65 4.14 -30.84
N ASN A 286 4.61 4.75 -29.67
CA ASN A 286 4.76 4.05 -28.38
C ASN A 286 3.51 3.23 -28.05
N PHE A 287 3.09 2.36 -28.98
CA PHE A 287 1.98 1.44 -28.77
C PHE A 287 2.50 0.06 -28.40
N ARG A 288 2.12 -0.41 -27.20
CA ARG A 288 2.52 -1.71 -26.65
C ARG A 288 1.32 -2.55 -26.28
N LEU A 289 1.35 -3.81 -26.69
CA LEU A 289 0.48 -4.86 -26.17
C LEU A 289 1.20 -5.63 -25.07
N ARG A 290 0.47 -6.02 -24.05
CA ARG A 290 1.00 -6.78 -22.91
C ARG A 290 0.11 -7.98 -22.66
N ALA A 291 0.72 -9.08 -22.27
CA ALA A 291 0.00 -10.25 -21.77
C ALA A 291 0.79 -10.85 -20.61
N SER A 292 0.13 -11.37 -19.61
CA SER A 292 0.79 -12.07 -18.52
C SER A 292 -0.08 -13.16 -17.92
N TYR A 293 0.62 -14.19 -17.44
CA TYR A 293 0.10 -15.29 -16.65
C TYR A 293 0.91 -15.40 -15.37
N LYS A 294 0.27 -15.62 -14.23
CA LYS A 294 0.94 -15.80 -12.95
C LYS A 294 0.18 -16.74 -12.03
N ASP A 295 0.87 -17.75 -11.50
CA ASP A 295 0.41 -18.56 -10.35
C ASP A 295 0.96 -17.95 -9.07
N ILE A 296 0.11 -17.81 -8.05
CA ILE A 296 0.46 -17.21 -6.77
C ILE A 296 0.02 -18.12 -5.64
N PHE A 297 0.90 -18.24 -4.65
CA PHE A 297 0.66 -18.97 -3.43
C PHE A 297 0.96 -18.07 -2.23
N ARG A 298 -0.06 -17.80 -1.38
CA ARG A 298 0.06 -16.96 -0.19
C ARG A 298 -0.31 -17.75 1.04
N VAL A 299 0.60 -17.85 2.01
CA VAL A 299 0.28 -18.38 3.34
C VAL A 299 -0.29 -17.28 4.23
N PRO A 300 -1.19 -17.64 5.18
CA PRO A 300 -1.67 -16.71 6.18
C PRO A 300 -0.52 -16.09 6.97
N THR A 301 -0.61 -14.80 7.26
CA THR A 301 0.33 -14.10 8.14
C THR A 301 0.08 -14.46 9.60
N PHE A 302 1.00 -14.14 10.49
CA PHE A 302 0.75 -14.31 11.92
C PHE A 302 -0.42 -13.47 12.44
N ASN A 303 -0.67 -12.32 11.82
CA ASN A 303 -1.84 -11.50 12.12
C ASN A 303 -3.14 -12.23 11.74
N ASP A 304 -3.16 -12.88 10.56
CA ASP A 304 -4.32 -13.64 10.10
C ASP A 304 -4.62 -14.83 11.02
N LEU A 305 -3.58 -15.44 11.59
CA LEU A 305 -3.69 -16.68 12.38
C LEU A 305 -3.91 -16.42 13.89
N TYR A 306 -3.15 -15.50 14.48
CA TYR A 306 -2.92 -15.48 15.93
C TYR A 306 -3.32 -14.17 16.62
N TYR A 307 -3.81 -13.15 15.90
CA TYR A 307 -4.31 -11.96 16.60
C TYR A 307 -5.64 -12.26 17.29
N LEU A 308 -5.73 -11.88 18.55
CA LEU A 308 -6.89 -12.16 19.38
C LEU A 308 -8.18 -11.65 18.74
N ARG A 309 -9.22 -12.49 18.76
CA ARG A 309 -10.56 -12.26 18.18
C ARG A 309 -10.61 -12.11 16.66
N ILE A 310 -9.53 -11.67 16.01
CA ILE A 310 -9.46 -11.45 14.57
C ILE A 310 -8.89 -12.67 13.87
N GLY A 311 -7.85 -13.28 14.46
CA GLY A 311 -7.12 -14.41 13.88
C GLY A 311 -7.93 -15.70 13.84
N ASN A 312 -7.53 -16.56 12.90
CA ASN A 312 -8.10 -17.88 12.73
C ASN A 312 -6.99 -18.87 12.37
N THR A 313 -6.72 -19.82 13.25
CA THR A 313 -5.67 -20.85 13.08
C THR A 313 -6.01 -21.88 11.99
N ASP A 314 -7.27 -22.02 11.60
CA ASP A 314 -7.73 -22.97 10.59
C ASP A 314 -7.56 -22.46 9.15
N LEU A 315 -7.00 -21.26 8.98
CA LEU A 315 -6.83 -20.67 7.65
C LEU A 315 -5.92 -21.51 6.76
N LYS A 316 -6.43 -21.79 5.57
CA LYS A 316 -5.70 -22.44 4.49
C LYS A 316 -4.92 -21.40 3.68
N PRO A 317 -3.78 -21.80 3.05
CA PRO A 317 -3.09 -20.93 2.11
C PRO A 317 -3.94 -20.58 0.89
N GLU A 318 -3.95 -19.31 0.53
CA GLU A 318 -4.61 -18.77 -0.65
C GLU A 318 -3.81 -19.13 -1.92
N ARG A 319 -4.51 -19.52 -2.99
CA ARG A 319 -3.94 -19.76 -4.32
C ARG A 319 -4.66 -18.90 -5.33
N ALA A 320 -3.90 -18.23 -6.20
CA ALA A 320 -4.50 -17.42 -7.25
C ALA A 320 -3.83 -17.70 -8.61
N THR A 321 -4.65 -17.88 -9.62
CA THR A 321 -4.22 -17.92 -11.02
C THR A 321 -4.70 -16.64 -11.68
N GLN A 322 -3.76 -15.90 -12.27
CA GLN A 322 -4.02 -14.57 -12.84
C GLN A 322 -3.67 -14.54 -14.33
N TYR A 323 -4.57 -14.00 -15.12
CA TYR A 323 -4.39 -13.69 -16.53
C TYR A 323 -4.63 -12.19 -16.72
N ASN A 324 -3.74 -11.54 -17.45
CA ASN A 324 -3.87 -10.13 -17.79
C ASN A 324 -3.52 -9.92 -19.25
N VAL A 325 -4.32 -9.10 -19.94
CA VAL A 325 -4.05 -8.61 -21.29
C VAL A 325 -4.27 -7.11 -21.29
N GLY A 326 -3.31 -6.35 -21.79
CA GLY A 326 -3.40 -4.92 -21.76
C GLY A 326 -2.73 -4.24 -22.95
N MET A 327 -3.06 -2.97 -23.12
CA MET A 327 -2.42 -2.11 -24.09
C MET A 327 -1.98 -0.80 -23.43
N THR A 328 -0.91 -0.22 -23.94
CA THR A 328 -0.44 1.10 -23.54
C THR A 328 -0.08 1.88 -24.78
N TRP A 329 -0.57 3.10 -24.87
CA TRP A 329 -0.17 4.05 -25.88
C TRP A 329 0.36 5.32 -25.22
N SER A 330 1.48 5.85 -25.70
CA SER A 330 2.07 7.09 -25.23
C SER A 330 2.52 7.91 -26.41
N GLY A 331 2.18 9.17 -26.46
CA GLY A 331 2.58 10.03 -27.58
C GLY A 331 2.30 11.51 -27.35
N LEU A 332 2.74 12.29 -28.31
CA LEU A 332 2.45 13.71 -28.47
C LEU A 332 1.31 13.85 -29.47
N LEU A 333 0.41 14.79 -29.24
CA LEU A 333 -0.63 15.18 -30.19
C LEU A 333 -0.51 16.70 -30.47
N PRO A 334 -1.07 17.21 -31.57
CA PRO A 334 -0.86 18.61 -31.99
C PRO A 334 -1.15 19.69 -30.94
N PHE A 335 -2.06 19.40 -30.00
CA PHE A 335 -2.43 20.35 -28.91
C PHE A 335 -2.21 19.78 -27.51
N ILE A 336 -1.47 18.67 -27.39
CA ILE A 336 -1.25 17.94 -26.14
C ILE A 336 0.23 17.62 -26.03
N ASN A 337 0.92 18.19 -25.03
CA ASN A 337 2.35 17.94 -24.81
C ASN A 337 2.64 16.48 -24.47
N TYR A 338 1.68 15.81 -23.87
CA TYR A 338 1.83 14.42 -23.46
C TYR A 338 0.46 13.78 -23.26
N LEU A 339 0.28 12.59 -23.83
CA LEU A 339 -0.86 11.72 -23.55
C LEU A 339 -0.37 10.28 -23.37
N ASN A 340 -0.74 9.68 -22.24
CA ASN A 340 -0.53 8.27 -21.98
C ASN A 340 -1.86 7.62 -21.62
N VAL A 341 -2.17 6.52 -22.29
CA VAL A 341 -3.37 5.72 -22.03
C VAL A 341 -2.95 4.27 -21.83
N SER A 342 -3.42 3.64 -20.76
CA SER A 342 -3.33 2.20 -20.58
C SER A 342 -4.69 1.60 -20.30
N VAL A 343 -4.94 0.45 -20.89
CA VAL A 343 -6.13 -0.36 -20.64
C VAL A 343 -5.67 -1.77 -20.39
N ASP A 344 -6.09 -2.34 -19.26
CA ASP A 344 -5.76 -3.70 -18.84
C ASP A 344 -7.04 -4.46 -18.51
N GLY A 345 -7.27 -5.58 -19.20
CA GLY A 345 -8.31 -6.55 -18.84
C GLY A 345 -7.67 -7.71 -18.09
N TYR A 346 -8.30 -8.17 -17.04
CA TYR A 346 -7.80 -9.26 -16.22
C TYR A 346 -8.89 -10.25 -15.82
N TYR A 347 -8.43 -11.48 -15.59
CA TYR A 347 -9.24 -12.55 -15.01
C TYR A 347 -8.40 -13.31 -13.98
N ASN A 348 -8.92 -13.41 -12.75
CA ASN A 348 -8.27 -14.11 -11.65
C ASN A 348 -9.22 -15.14 -11.05
N ARG A 349 -8.74 -16.35 -10.83
CA ARG A 349 -9.40 -17.36 -10.02
C ARG A 349 -8.62 -17.56 -8.73
N VAL A 350 -9.29 -17.39 -7.60
CA VAL A 350 -8.66 -17.45 -6.27
C VAL A 350 -9.36 -18.54 -5.47
N SER A 351 -8.58 -19.52 -4.99
CA SER A 351 -9.05 -20.56 -4.09
C SER A 351 -8.60 -20.27 -2.66
N ASP A 352 -9.45 -20.56 -1.69
CA ASP A 352 -9.20 -20.31 -0.26
C ASP A 352 -8.83 -18.85 0.03
N LYS A 353 -9.50 -17.87 -0.62
CA LYS A 353 -9.22 -16.45 -0.45
C LYS A 353 -9.33 -16.02 1.00
N ILE A 354 -8.24 -15.46 1.55
CA ILE A 354 -8.22 -14.95 2.92
C ILE A 354 -8.80 -13.53 2.94
N VAL A 355 -9.87 -13.36 3.70
CA VAL A 355 -10.59 -12.10 3.87
C VAL A 355 -10.83 -11.79 5.34
N ALA A 356 -10.83 -10.50 5.68
CA ALA A 356 -11.32 -10.03 6.97
C ALA A 356 -12.77 -9.57 6.81
N ILE A 357 -13.68 -10.14 7.56
CA ILE A 357 -15.10 -9.79 7.53
C ILE A 357 -15.49 -9.18 8.87
N PRO A 358 -16.08 -7.98 8.90
CA PRO A 358 -16.61 -7.42 10.12
C PRO A 358 -17.86 -8.20 10.52
N THR A 359 -17.86 -8.74 11.72
CA THR A 359 -19.04 -9.20 12.41
C THR A 359 -19.67 -8.04 13.17
N MET A 360 -20.77 -8.28 13.89
CA MET A 360 -21.46 -7.21 14.65
C MET A 360 -20.54 -6.46 15.64
N PHE A 361 -19.51 -7.14 16.19
CA PHE A 361 -18.66 -6.58 17.24
C PHE A 361 -17.16 -6.65 16.94
N ILE A 362 -16.73 -7.55 16.04
CA ILE A 362 -15.32 -7.82 15.76
C ILE A 362 -15.11 -8.14 14.30
N TRP A 363 -13.89 -7.93 13.81
CA TRP A 363 -13.43 -8.50 12.53
C TRP A 363 -13.02 -9.95 12.75
N LYS A 364 -13.25 -10.81 11.77
CA LYS A 364 -12.82 -12.19 11.78
C LYS A 364 -12.15 -12.55 10.47
N MET A 365 -10.99 -13.20 10.56
CA MET A 365 -10.30 -13.76 9.39
C MET A 365 -10.93 -15.10 8.99
N MET A 366 -11.20 -15.27 7.70
CA MET A 366 -11.74 -16.51 7.15
C MET A 366 -11.28 -16.75 5.72
N ASN A 367 -11.33 -17.99 5.27
CA ASN A 367 -11.23 -18.31 3.86
C ASN A 367 -12.63 -18.22 3.20
N MET A 368 -12.70 -17.54 2.06
CA MET A 368 -13.75 -17.78 1.07
C MET A 368 -13.24 -18.89 0.15
N GLY A 369 -14.07 -19.87 -0.15
CA GLY A 369 -13.65 -21.08 -0.89
C GLY A 369 -13.08 -20.75 -2.26
N GLU A 370 -13.93 -20.42 -3.24
CA GLU A 370 -13.51 -19.99 -4.57
C GLU A 370 -14.08 -18.62 -4.95
N VAL A 371 -13.23 -17.77 -5.49
CA VAL A 371 -13.61 -16.43 -5.95
C VAL A 371 -13.18 -16.25 -7.41
N SER A 372 -14.09 -15.76 -8.24
CA SER A 372 -13.84 -15.34 -9.61
C SER A 372 -13.79 -13.81 -9.68
N ILE A 373 -12.72 -13.26 -10.27
CA ILE A 373 -12.53 -11.83 -10.37
C ILE A 373 -12.19 -11.48 -11.81
N GLY A 374 -13.10 -10.84 -12.52
CA GLY A 374 -12.87 -10.28 -13.85
C GLY A 374 -12.95 -8.75 -13.80
N GLY A 375 -12.14 -8.06 -14.59
CA GLY A 375 -12.18 -6.61 -14.56
C GLY A 375 -11.42 -5.93 -15.70
N ILE A 376 -11.61 -4.61 -15.78
CA ILE A 376 -10.93 -3.72 -16.72
C ILE A 376 -10.45 -2.50 -15.95
N ASP A 377 -9.15 -2.20 -16.06
CA ASP A 377 -8.53 -1.00 -15.53
C ASP A 377 -8.15 -0.05 -16.66
N VAL A 378 -8.53 1.21 -16.55
CA VAL A 378 -8.19 2.27 -17.49
C VAL A 378 -7.42 3.35 -16.77
N ASN A 379 -6.24 3.70 -17.27
CA ASN A 379 -5.47 4.83 -16.76
C ASN A 379 -5.17 5.80 -17.91
N LEU A 380 -5.35 7.07 -17.63
CA LEU A 380 -5.06 8.16 -18.54
C LEU A 380 -4.25 9.22 -17.81
N SER A 381 -3.20 9.72 -18.43
CA SER A 381 -2.47 10.90 -17.96
C SER A 381 -2.16 11.81 -19.15
N THR A 382 -2.32 13.11 -18.96
CA THR A 382 -2.16 14.10 -20.03
C THR A 382 -1.61 15.41 -19.49
N GLU A 383 -0.93 16.15 -20.37
CA GLU A 383 -0.55 17.53 -20.16
C GLU A 383 -0.93 18.36 -21.40
N VAL A 384 -1.77 19.35 -21.19
CA VAL A 384 -2.29 20.25 -22.24
C VAL A 384 -1.76 21.66 -21.99
N PRO A 385 -0.96 22.23 -22.89
CA PRO A 385 -0.60 23.64 -22.82
C PRO A 385 -1.82 24.49 -23.20
N LEU A 386 -2.30 25.32 -22.29
CA LEU A 386 -3.45 26.20 -22.52
C LEU A 386 -3.01 27.58 -23.03
N TRP A 387 -1.91 28.08 -22.45
CA TRP A 387 -1.33 29.38 -22.77
C TRP A 387 0.17 29.37 -22.51
N LYS A 388 0.89 30.44 -22.91
CA LYS A 388 2.33 30.61 -22.81
C LYS A 388 2.82 30.36 -21.40
N ASN A 389 2.62 29.84 -20.49
CA ASN A 389 3.05 29.51 -19.10
C ASN A 389 1.89 28.98 -18.25
N ILE A 390 0.81 28.52 -18.93
CA ILE A 390 -0.31 27.89 -18.26
C ILE A 390 -0.49 26.52 -18.86
N SER A 391 -0.44 25.49 -18.05
CA SER A 391 -0.70 24.11 -18.47
C SER A 391 -1.74 23.45 -17.56
N LEU A 392 -2.51 22.55 -18.15
CA LEU A 392 -3.44 21.67 -17.45
C LEU A 392 -2.89 20.25 -17.49
N THR A 393 -2.60 19.70 -16.32
CA THR A 393 -2.30 18.27 -16.19
C THR A 393 -3.55 17.53 -15.71
N GLY A 394 -3.85 16.42 -16.37
CA GLY A 394 -4.97 15.55 -16.03
C GLY A 394 -4.51 14.12 -15.79
N GLN A 395 -5.06 13.48 -14.77
CA GLN A 395 -4.89 12.05 -14.51
C GLN A 395 -6.24 11.45 -14.18
N MET A 396 -6.52 10.28 -14.74
CA MET A 396 -7.72 9.50 -14.46
C MET A 396 -7.33 8.04 -14.32
N SER A 397 -7.86 7.41 -13.29
CA SER A 397 -7.88 5.95 -13.16
C SER A 397 -9.32 5.50 -12.94
N TYR A 398 -9.71 4.46 -13.65
CA TYR A 398 -11.02 3.86 -13.51
C TYR A 398 -10.87 2.35 -13.50
N SER A 399 -11.56 1.67 -12.58
CA SER A 399 -11.62 0.23 -12.48
C SER A 399 -13.07 -0.23 -12.49
N TRP A 400 -13.37 -1.13 -13.41
CA TRP A 400 -14.56 -1.96 -13.35
C TRP A 400 -14.15 -3.37 -12.94
N GLN A 401 -14.74 -3.90 -11.87
CA GLN A 401 -14.41 -5.20 -11.32
C GLN A 401 -15.66 -6.00 -10.98
N HIS A 402 -15.71 -7.23 -11.45
CA HIS A 402 -16.73 -8.20 -11.09
C HIS A 402 -16.06 -9.32 -10.29
N ALA A 403 -16.14 -9.22 -8.96
CA ALA A 403 -15.53 -10.15 -8.01
C ALA A 403 -16.64 -10.87 -7.26
N ILE A 404 -16.82 -12.17 -7.50
CA ILE A 404 -17.93 -12.96 -7.00
C ILE A 404 -17.47 -14.25 -6.34
N ASP A 405 -18.24 -14.69 -5.37
CA ASP A 405 -18.11 -16.00 -4.74
C ASP A 405 -18.67 -17.07 -5.67
N ILE A 406 -17.86 -18.09 -5.96
CA ILE A 406 -18.26 -19.26 -6.78
C ILE A 406 -18.01 -20.58 -6.04
N THR A 407 -18.00 -20.54 -4.70
CA THR A 407 -17.63 -21.67 -3.84
C THR A 407 -18.60 -22.83 -3.95
N ASP A 408 -19.89 -22.59 -3.78
CA ASP A 408 -20.92 -23.63 -3.77
C ASP A 408 -22.23 -23.11 -4.39
N GLU A 409 -22.70 -23.78 -5.44
CA GLU A 409 -23.91 -23.39 -6.16
C GLU A 409 -25.20 -23.53 -5.33
N THR A 410 -25.16 -24.27 -4.22
CA THR A 410 -26.29 -24.45 -3.32
C THR A 410 -26.41 -23.39 -2.25
N GLU A 411 -25.34 -22.59 -2.05
CA GLU A 411 -25.30 -21.54 -1.03
C GLU A 411 -26.01 -20.26 -1.51
N LYS A 412 -26.67 -19.57 -0.56
CA LYS A 412 -27.42 -18.33 -0.86
C LYS A 412 -26.59 -17.19 -1.40
N ASN A 413 -25.29 -17.18 -1.11
CA ASN A 413 -24.34 -16.17 -1.57
C ASN A 413 -23.58 -16.57 -2.84
N TYR A 414 -23.98 -17.66 -3.50
CA TYR A 414 -23.40 -18.05 -4.79
C TYR A 414 -23.59 -16.95 -5.83
N ARG A 415 -22.47 -16.52 -6.44
CA ARG A 415 -22.36 -15.40 -7.38
C ARG A 415 -22.64 -14.02 -6.78
N ASP A 416 -22.72 -13.90 -5.48
CA ASP A 416 -22.74 -12.62 -4.81
C ASP A 416 -21.36 -11.96 -4.86
N GLN A 417 -21.36 -10.63 -4.87
CA GLN A 417 -20.14 -9.82 -4.82
C GLN A 417 -19.45 -10.02 -3.49
N ILE A 418 -18.14 -10.26 -3.53
CA ILE A 418 -17.36 -10.41 -2.29
C ILE A 418 -17.34 -9.11 -1.48
N PRO A 419 -17.27 -9.18 -0.13
CA PRO A 419 -17.33 -8.01 0.74
C PRO A 419 -16.31 -6.93 0.38
N TYR A 420 -16.70 -5.67 0.57
CA TYR A 420 -15.86 -4.47 0.39
C TYR A 420 -15.23 -4.29 -0.98
N THR A 421 -15.74 -4.95 -2.01
CA THR A 421 -15.21 -4.89 -3.37
C THR A 421 -16.23 -4.18 -4.28
N PRO A 422 -16.11 -2.88 -4.56
CA PRO A 422 -17.06 -2.17 -5.42
C PRO A 422 -16.92 -2.62 -6.89
N LYS A 423 -18.03 -2.64 -7.64
CA LYS A 423 -18.00 -2.92 -9.09
C LYS A 423 -17.33 -1.79 -9.88
N HIS A 424 -17.46 -0.56 -9.41
CA HIS A 424 -16.93 0.64 -10.06
C HIS A 424 -16.15 1.45 -9.05
N SER A 425 -14.93 1.83 -9.38
CA SER A 425 -14.14 2.79 -8.61
C SER A 425 -13.27 3.62 -9.54
N GLY A 426 -12.91 4.82 -9.11
CA GLY A 426 -12.04 5.65 -9.91
C GLY A 426 -11.58 6.91 -9.19
N ASN A 427 -10.51 7.47 -9.73
CA ASN A 427 -9.97 8.75 -9.31
C ASN A 427 -9.76 9.62 -10.55
N PHE A 428 -10.09 10.88 -10.42
CA PHE A 428 -9.78 11.91 -11.41
C PHE A 428 -9.04 13.04 -10.72
N SER A 429 -7.92 13.47 -11.27
CA SER A 429 -7.23 14.68 -10.82
C SER A 429 -6.93 15.59 -11.98
N ALA A 430 -7.14 16.90 -11.77
CA ALA A 430 -6.77 17.94 -12.69
C ALA A 430 -5.98 19.01 -11.95
N ALA A 431 -4.86 19.46 -12.51
CA ALA A 431 -4.07 20.54 -11.94
C ALA A 431 -3.79 21.61 -12.99
N LEU A 432 -4.29 22.80 -12.73
CA LEU A 432 -4.02 24.00 -13.51
C LEU A 432 -2.77 24.66 -12.94
N GLN A 433 -1.69 24.63 -13.70
CA GLN A 433 -0.40 25.22 -13.36
C GLN A 433 -0.30 26.61 -13.97
N MET A 434 -0.15 27.62 -13.12
CA MET A 434 -0.04 29.03 -13.52
C MET A 434 1.20 29.65 -12.85
N PRO A 435 1.80 30.70 -13.41
CA PRO A 435 2.99 31.34 -12.83
C PRO A 435 2.80 31.88 -11.41
N TRP A 436 1.56 32.18 -11.05
CA TRP A 436 1.23 32.85 -9.79
C TRP A 436 0.49 31.97 -8.79
N ILE A 437 -0.16 30.87 -9.21
CA ILE A 437 -0.81 29.89 -8.34
C ILE A 437 -1.02 28.57 -9.08
N ASN A 438 -0.96 27.45 -8.36
CA ASN A 438 -1.41 26.15 -8.89
C ASN A 438 -2.71 25.76 -8.17
N ILE A 439 -3.69 25.35 -8.95
CA ILE A 439 -4.99 24.86 -8.47
C ILE A 439 -5.12 23.40 -8.86
N SER A 440 -5.35 22.53 -7.89
CA SER A 440 -5.57 21.11 -8.15
C SER A 440 -6.93 20.68 -7.64
N TYR A 441 -7.62 19.88 -8.43
CA TYR A 441 -8.88 19.25 -8.08
C TYR A 441 -8.70 17.74 -8.08
N LEU A 442 -9.21 17.06 -7.07
CA LEU A 442 -9.22 15.61 -6.96
C LEU A 442 -10.65 15.14 -6.71
N LEU A 443 -11.09 14.15 -7.48
CA LEU A 443 -12.35 13.44 -7.31
C LEU A 443 -12.04 11.95 -7.08
N THR A 444 -12.57 11.37 -6.01
CA THR A 444 -12.55 9.94 -5.73
C THR A 444 -13.97 9.40 -5.75
N VAL A 445 -14.24 8.43 -6.59
CA VAL A 445 -15.55 7.79 -6.74
C VAL A 445 -15.44 6.32 -6.37
N VAL A 446 -16.32 5.85 -5.50
CA VAL A 446 -16.43 4.44 -5.12
C VAL A 446 -17.90 4.03 -5.21
N GLY A 447 -18.17 2.99 -5.96
CA GLY A 447 -19.51 2.44 -6.17
C GLY A 447 -20.07 1.69 -4.95
N ASP A 448 -21.28 1.23 -5.11
CA ASP A 448 -21.97 0.41 -4.12
C ASP A 448 -21.21 -0.89 -3.85
N ARG A 449 -21.18 -1.31 -2.59
CA ARG A 449 -20.50 -2.52 -2.12
C ARG A 449 -21.20 -3.09 -0.92
N TYR A 450 -20.86 -4.31 -0.54
CA TYR A 450 -21.50 -5.00 0.58
C TYR A 450 -20.51 -5.27 1.71
N ALA A 451 -20.98 -5.17 2.93
CA ALA A 451 -20.18 -5.42 4.13
C ALA A 451 -20.04 -6.90 4.48
N SER A 452 -20.87 -7.76 3.90
CA SER A 452 -21.00 -9.19 4.22
C SER A 452 -21.16 -10.00 2.93
N PRO A 453 -20.87 -11.32 2.94
CA PRO A 453 -20.99 -12.17 1.74
C PRO A 453 -22.36 -12.16 1.07
N GLN A 454 -23.46 -12.01 1.82
CA GLN A 454 -24.79 -11.90 1.23
C GLN A 454 -25.07 -10.47 0.75
N ASN A 455 -25.42 -10.31 -0.53
CA ASN A 455 -25.69 -9.04 -1.18
C ASN A 455 -27.15 -8.57 -0.97
N ILE A 456 -27.54 -8.46 0.27
CA ILE A 456 -28.86 -7.93 0.67
C ILE A 456 -28.76 -6.46 1.08
N GLU A 457 -29.87 -5.72 1.02
CA GLU A 457 -29.94 -4.30 1.32
C GLU A 457 -29.36 -3.94 2.70
N ARG A 458 -29.62 -4.77 3.70
CA ARG A 458 -29.05 -4.60 5.04
C ARG A 458 -27.52 -4.54 5.06
N ASN A 459 -26.85 -5.20 4.12
CA ASN A 459 -25.38 -5.26 4.02
C ASN A 459 -24.81 -4.21 3.07
N LEU A 460 -25.67 -3.47 2.37
CA LEU A 460 -25.23 -2.43 1.42
C LEU A 460 -24.45 -1.32 2.12
N ILE A 461 -23.40 -0.86 1.47
CA ILE A 461 -22.66 0.36 1.78
C ILE A 461 -22.77 1.23 0.54
N ASP A 462 -23.39 2.39 0.70
CA ASP A 462 -23.69 3.30 -0.40
C ASP A 462 -22.42 3.82 -1.07
N ARG A 463 -22.55 4.09 -2.36
CA ARG A 463 -21.55 4.78 -3.18
C ARG A 463 -21.28 6.18 -2.65
N TYR A 464 -20.08 6.69 -2.94
CA TYR A 464 -19.73 8.07 -2.63
C TYR A 464 -18.81 8.69 -3.68
N ALA A 465 -18.77 10.03 -3.70
CA ALA A 465 -17.90 10.83 -4.53
C ALA A 465 -17.29 11.95 -3.68
N GLU A 466 -16.07 11.75 -3.20
CA GLU A 466 -15.34 12.76 -2.43
C GLU A 466 -14.54 13.67 -3.35
N GLN A 467 -14.61 14.98 -3.09
CA GLN A 467 -13.96 16.01 -3.87
C GLN A 467 -13.02 16.83 -2.98
N THR A 468 -11.81 17.08 -3.46
CA THR A 468 -10.80 17.90 -2.78
C THR A 468 -10.26 18.96 -3.74
N VAL A 469 -10.10 20.19 -3.25
CA VAL A 469 -9.38 21.27 -3.95
C VAL A 469 -8.13 21.64 -3.15
N SER A 470 -7.02 21.77 -3.86
CA SER A 470 -5.75 22.24 -3.30
C SER A 470 -5.27 23.48 -4.06
N LEU A 471 -4.89 24.49 -3.31
CA LEU A 471 -4.25 25.71 -3.81
C LEU A 471 -2.82 25.73 -3.32
N ASN A 472 -1.86 26.01 -4.19
CA ASN A 472 -0.48 26.19 -3.74
C ASN A 472 0.25 27.26 -4.55
N ARG A 473 1.15 27.98 -3.87
CA ARG A 473 2.05 28.94 -4.48
C ARG A 473 3.45 28.79 -3.89
N THR A 474 4.45 28.81 -4.77
CA THR A 474 5.85 28.78 -4.41
C THR A 474 6.47 30.16 -4.65
N PHE A 475 7.14 30.69 -3.64
CA PHE A 475 7.94 31.91 -3.71
C PHE A 475 9.41 31.51 -3.68
N THR A 476 10.23 32.06 -4.58
CA THR A 476 11.65 31.77 -4.66
C THR A 476 12.45 33.01 -4.24
N PHE A 477 13.35 32.84 -3.31
CA PHE A 477 14.20 33.89 -2.74
C PHE A 477 15.67 33.46 -2.86
N GLY A 478 16.33 33.84 -3.95
CA GLY A 478 17.66 33.33 -4.24
C GLY A 478 17.68 31.81 -4.30
N SER A 479 18.35 31.21 -3.34
CA SER A 479 18.51 29.76 -3.23
C SER A 479 17.50 29.06 -2.32
N CYS A 480 16.57 29.83 -1.75
CA CYS A 480 15.50 29.30 -0.89
C CYS A 480 14.17 29.35 -1.62
N SER A 481 13.26 28.45 -1.28
CA SER A 481 11.86 28.54 -1.69
C SER A 481 10.90 28.32 -0.52
N LEU A 482 9.80 29.05 -0.54
CA LEU A 482 8.70 28.91 0.41
C LEU A 482 7.44 28.58 -0.37
N ARG A 483 6.83 27.41 -0.09
CA ARG A 483 5.54 27.03 -0.65
C ARG A 483 4.46 27.16 0.41
N LEU A 484 3.42 27.89 0.07
CA LEU A 484 2.16 27.94 0.79
C LEU A 484 1.19 26.94 0.16
N GLN A 485 0.49 26.19 0.96
CA GLN A 485 -0.53 25.23 0.50
C GLN A 485 -1.80 25.38 1.34
N PHE A 486 -2.94 25.28 0.70
CA PHE A 486 -4.26 25.24 1.36
C PHE A 486 -5.13 24.20 0.67
N ASP A 487 -5.71 23.29 1.46
CA ASP A 487 -6.55 22.20 0.97
C ASP A 487 -7.94 22.30 1.59
N ILE A 488 -8.96 22.10 0.76
CA ILE A 488 -10.36 21.89 1.17
C ILE A 488 -10.71 20.46 0.82
N ILE A 489 -10.86 19.62 1.81
CA ILE A 489 -11.13 18.18 1.66
C ILE A 489 -12.63 17.96 1.85
N ASN A 490 -13.24 17.07 1.07
CA ASN A 490 -14.68 16.80 1.06
C ASN A 490 -15.49 18.09 0.88
N ILE A 491 -15.27 18.81 -0.23
CA ILE A 491 -15.93 20.10 -0.54
C ILE A 491 -17.46 19.98 -0.47
N GLY A 492 -18.00 18.87 -0.97
CA GLY A 492 -19.43 18.59 -0.97
C GLY A 492 -20.01 18.37 0.44
N ASN A 493 -19.15 18.24 1.46
CA ASN A 493 -19.55 17.90 2.83
C ASN A 493 -20.47 16.68 2.90
N ILE A 494 -20.14 15.65 2.06
CA ILE A 494 -20.92 14.42 2.00
C ILE A 494 -20.64 13.56 3.24
N ASN A 495 -21.68 12.89 3.73
CA ASN A 495 -21.53 11.83 4.73
C ASN A 495 -21.38 10.51 4.00
N TYR A 496 -20.36 9.74 4.33
CA TYR A 496 -20.11 8.43 3.74
C TYR A 496 -19.34 7.52 4.69
N ASP A 497 -19.45 6.23 4.47
CA ASP A 497 -18.73 5.19 5.17
C ASP A 497 -17.76 4.50 4.20
N VAL A 498 -16.50 4.31 4.58
CA VAL A 498 -15.60 3.38 3.90
C VAL A 498 -15.82 1.96 4.39
N VAL A 499 -15.93 1.81 5.68
CA VAL A 499 -16.34 0.60 6.39
C VAL A 499 -17.72 0.87 6.99
N LYS A 500 -18.64 -0.07 6.83
CA LYS A 500 -20.01 0.08 7.33
C LYS A 500 -20.03 0.43 8.81
N TYR A 501 -20.81 1.46 9.16
CA TYR A 501 -20.90 2.03 10.51
C TYR A 501 -19.65 2.76 11.02
N TYR A 502 -18.72 3.12 10.12
CA TYR A 502 -17.57 3.95 10.43
C TYR A 502 -17.65 5.25 9.62
N PRO A 503 -18.40 6.24 10.10
CA PRO A 503 -18.60 7.48 9.37
C PRO A 503 -17.27 8.22 9.19
N MET A 504 -17.06 8.73 7.97
CA MET A 504 -15.88 9.50 7.61
C MET A 504 -16.09 11.00 7.91
N PRO A 505 -15.00 11.78 8.07
CA PRO A 505 -15.10 13.21 8.30
C PRO A 505 -15.83 13.94 7.18
N GLY A 506 -16.67 14.91 7.53
CA GLY A 506 -17.22 15.89 6.60
C GLY A 506 -16.15 16.84 6.05
N ARG A 507 -16.56 18.02 5.58
CA ARG A 507 -15.64 19.03 5.05
C ARG A 507 -14.57 19.40 6.08
N SER A 508 -13.31 19.42 5.63
CA SER A 508 -12.18 19.77 6.47
C SER A 508 -11.18 20.65 5.70
N PHE A 509 -10.39 21.41 6.45
CA PHE A 509 -9.43 22.38 5.94
C PHE A 509 -8.03 22.03 6.42
N ARG A 510 -7.03 22.25 5.56
CA ARG A 510 -5.62 22.05 5.89
C ARG A 510 -4.77 23.17 5.30
N GLY A 511 -3.94 23.80 6.12
CA GLY A 511 -2.90 24.73 5.69
C GLY A 511 -1.52 24.11 5.80
N GLY A 512 -0.59 24.50 4.94
CA GLY A 512 0.78 24.00 4.96
C GLY A 512 1.78 25.07 4.53
N LEU A 513 2.94 25.04 5.20
CA LEU A 513 4.13 25.81 4.87
C LEU A 513 5.25 24.82 4.56
N VAL A 514 5.94 24.99 3.42
CA VAL A 514 7.09 24.17 3.03
C VAL A 514 8.24 25.11 2.69
N PHE A 515 9.31 25.04 3.46
CA PHE A 515 10.57 25.73 3.21
C PHE A 515 11.58 24.74 2.63
N ILE A 516 12.26 25.12 1.55
CA ILE A 516 13.30 24.33 0.89
C ILE A 516 14.51 25.23 0.70
N TYR A 517 15.68 24.70 1.14
CA TYR A 517 16.98 25.33 1.01
C TYR A 517 17.98 24.38 0.37
#